data_f69ee6443911fbd01093b752320df492
#
_entry.id   f69ee6443911fbd01093b752320df492
#
_cell.length_a   1.000
_cell.length_b   1.000
_cell.length_c   1.000
_cell.angle_alpha   90.00
_cell.angle_beta   90.00
_cell.angle_gamma   90.00
#
_symmetry.space_group_name_H-M   'P 1'
#
loop_
_entity.id
_entity.type
_entity.pdbx_description
1 polymer ?
#
loop_
_entity_poly.entity_id
_entity_poly.type
_entity_poly.pdbx_seq_one_letter_code
_entity_poly.pdbx_strand_id
1 'polypeptide(L)'
;RGLGDVYKRQPCNTAHYWYKDLRKKIKIPILNMPEIVYLNAKKNCKKNSKIGLLATYTTIKTGIYNYYFDKNYQLVTPDRKLQIRSVNKSIRLVKMGKTKEAERAIKPAVNYLIKMNCKKIILGCTELPIAIFAYKSFKKAKLSKTFMDPNLILAEASMRKYR
;
A
#
# COMPACT_ATOMS: atom_id res chain seq x y z
N ARG A 1 -27.60 -11.10 -19.33
CA ARG A 1 -26.35 -10.66 -19.96
C ARG A 1 -25.71 -9.65 -19.02
N GLY A 2 -24.65 -10.04 -18.28
CA GLY A 2 -23.94 -9.11 -17.44
C GLY A 2 -23.36 -7.98 -18.29
N LEU A 3 -23.45 -6.75 -17.79
CA LEU A 3 -22.73 -5.61 -18.35
C LEU A 3 -21.25 -6.01 -18.40
N GLY A 4 -20.69 -6.10 -19.59
CA GLY A 4 -19.28 -6.47 -19.77
C GLY A 4 -18.37 -5.55 -18.96
N ASP A 5 -17.40 -6.11 -18.26
CA ASP A 5 -16.43 -5.31 -17.49
C ASP A 5 -15.70 -4.31 -18.41
N VAL A 6 -15.87 -3.04 -18.13
CA VAL A 6 -15.17 -1.97 -18.86
C VAL A 6 -13.68 -1.97 -18.50
N TYR A 7 -13.32 -2.40 -17.29
CA TYR A 7 -11.94 -2.59 -16.82
C TYR A 7 -11.87 -3.52 -15.62
N LYS A 8 -10.69 -4.10 -15.40
CA LYS A 8 -10.41 -4.97 -14.24
C LYS A 8 -9.72 -4.18 -13.13
N ARG A 9 -10.09 -4.50 -11.89
CA ARG A 9 -9.48 -4.00 -10.65
C ARG A 9 -8.95 -5.17 -9.86
N GLN A 10 -7.68 -5.13 -9.51
CA GLN A 10 -7.06 -6.16 -8.69
C GLN A 10 -6.61 -5.55 -7.35
N PRO A 11 -7.37 -5.75 -6.25
CA PRO A 11 -7.04 -5.18 -4.94
C PRO A 11 -5.96 -5.97 -4.19
N CYS A 12 -5.03 -6.59 -4.89
CA CYS A 12 -3.90 -7.30 -4.31
C CYS A 12 -2.59 -6.69 -4.80
N ASN A 13 -1.82 -6.09 -3.90
CA ASN A 13 -0.57 -5.43 -4.25
C ASN A 13 0.40 -6.39 -4.95
N THR A 14 0.68 -7.55 -4.37
CA THR A 14 1.65 -8.52 -4.90
C THR A 14 1.26 -9.03 -6.30
N ALA A 15 -0.02 -9.17 -6.61
CA ALA A 15 -0.50 -9.64 -7.91
C ALA A 15 -0.08 -8.73 -9.08
N HIS A 16 0.22 -7.46 -8.80
CA HIS A 16 0.71 -6.51 -9.80
C HIS A 16 2.12 -6.82 -10.34
N TYR A 17 2.83 -7.78 -9.74
CA TYR A 17 4.06 -8.33 -10.31
C TYR A 17 3.82 -8.85 -11.73
N TRP A 18 2.70 -9.51 -11.96
CA TRP A 18 2.31 -10.07 -13.27
C TRP A 18 1.52 -9.09 -14.15
N TYR A 19 1.41 -7.82 -13.75
CA TYR A 19 0.60 -6.84 -14.48
C TYR A 19 0.95 -6.73 -15.97
N LYS A 20 2.26 -6.67 -16.30
CA LYS A 20 2.73 -6.55 -17.70
C LYS A 20 2.32 -7.76 -18.54
N ASP A 21 2.42 -8.96 -17.99
CA ASP A 21 2.08 -10.20 -18.69
C ASP A 21 0.57 -10.36 -18.87
N LEU A 22 -0.20 -9.99 -17.84
CA LEU A 22 -1.65 -9.97 -17.92
C LEU A 22 -2.15 -8.96 -18.97
N ARG A 23 -1.53 -7.79 -19.05
CA ARG A 23 -1.90 -6.77 -20.05
C ARG A 23 -1.69 -7.21 -21.49
N LYS A 24 -0.74 -8.09 -21.76
CA LYS A 24 -0.54 -8.67 -23.10
C LYS A 24 -1.64 -9.65 -23.51
N LYS A 25 -2.24 -10.33 -22.52
CA LYS A 25 -3.22 -11.41 -22.75
C LYS A 25 -4.69 -10.95 -22.62
N ILE A 26 -4.93 -9.84 -21.94
CA ILE A 26 -6.29 -9.37 -21.62
C ILE A 26 -6.56 -8.06 -22.37
N LYS A 27 -7.61 -8.05 -23.20
CA LYS A 27 -8.03 -6.86 -23.99
C LYS A 27 -8.64 -5.77 -23.08
N ILE A 28 -9.34 -6.17 -22.01
CA ILE A 28 -9.97 -5.23 -21.07
C ILE A 28 -8.88 -4.50 -20.28
N PRO A 29 -8.93 -3.17 -20.13
CA PRO A 29 -7.98 -2.41 -19.33
C PRO A 29 -7.91 -2.91 -17.88
N ILE A 30 -6.69 -3.05 -17.34
CA ILE A 30 -6.46 -3.38 -15.93
C ILE A 30 -5.95 -2.13 -15.25
N LEU A 31 -6.58 -1.74 -14.13
CA LEU A 31 -6.09 -0.63 -13.30
C LEU A 31 -4.83 -1.08 -12.55
N ASN A 32 -3.74 -0.35 -12.75
CA ASN A 32 -2.46 -0.65 -12.11
C ASN A 32 -2.37 0.05 -10.75
N MET A 33 -2.59 -0.70 -9.68
CA MET A 33 -2.62 -0.15 -8.32
C MET A 33 -1.31 0.57 -7.93
N PRO A 34 -0.09 0.00 -8.07
CA PRO A 34 1.15 0.71 -7.75
C PRO A 34 1.32 2.04 -8.50
N GLU A 35 0.95 2.08 -9.78
CA GLU A 35 0.99 3.31 -10.59
C GLU A 35 0.00 4.36 -10.08
N ILE A 36 -1.23 3.94 -9.76
CA ILE A 36 -2.27 4.84 -9.23
C ILE A 36 -1.85 5.40 -7.87
N VAL A 37 -1.24 4.59 -7.00
CA VAL A 37 -0.67 5.04 -5.73
C VAL A 37 0.47 6.04 -5.95
N TYR A 38 1.33 5.82 -6.94
CA TYR A 38 2.37 6.76 -7.33
C TYR A 38 1.78 8.10 -7.81
N LEU A 39 0.76 8.07 -8.66
CA LEU A 39 0.07 9.28 -9.12
C LEU A 39 -0.60 10.06 -7.98
N ASN A 40 -1.13 9.34 -6.99
CA ASN A 40 -1.64 9.95 -5.76
C ASN A 40 -0.51 10.61 -4.95
N ALA A 41 0.64 9.95 -4.80
CA ALA A 41 1.82 10.51 -4.14
C ALA A 41 2.31 11.78 -4.83
N LYS A 42 2.35 11.82 -6.18
CA LYS A 42 2.73 13.03 -6.95
C LYS A 42 1.88 14.25 -6.62
N LYS A 43 0.60 14.05 -6.32
CA LYS A 43 -0.31 15.16 -5.96
C LYS A 43 -0.09 15.64 -4.53
N ASN A 44 0.40 14.78 -3.65
CA ASN A 44 0.40 15.03 -2.20
C ASN A 44 1.81 15.14 -1.58
N CYS A 45 2.87 14.88 -2.34
CA CYS A 45 4.24 14.90 -1.85
C CYS A 45 5.17 15.69 -2.78
N LYS A 46 6.12 16.40 -2.19
CA LYS A 46 7.20 17.05 -2.96
C LYS A 46 8.14 15.97 -3.51
N LYS A 47 8.76 16.22 -4.69
CA LYS A 47 9.83 15.36 -5.22
C LYS A 47 10.93 15.17 -4.17
N ASN A 48 11.64 14.06 -4.26
CA ASN A 48 12.72 13.64 -3.35
C ASN A 48 12.28 13.44 -1.89
N SER A 49 10.97 13.46 -1.59
CA SER A 49 10.48 13.09 -0.27
C SER A 49 10.71 11.61 0.02
N LYS A 50 10.97 11.28 1.29
CA LYS A 50 10.95 9.92 1.77
C LYS A 50 9.52 9.43 1.90
N ILE A 51 9.23 8.25 1.33
CA ILE A 51 7.94 7.58 1.41
C ILE A 51 8.16 6.19 1.99
N GLY A 52 7.50 5.90 3.11
CA GLY A 52 7.56 4.59 3.74
C GLY A 52 6.72 3.56 2.98
N LEU A 53 7.19 2.33 2.93
CA LEU A 53 6.44 1.20 2.40
C LEU A 53 6.36 0.09 3.45
N LEU A 54 5.15 -0.21 3.91
CA LEU A 54 4.81 -1.38 4.70
C LEU A 54 4.07 -2.36 3.79
N ALA A 55 4.65 -3.52 3.54
CA ALA A 55 4.10 -4.51 2.63
C ALA A 55 4.55 -5.93 3.02
N THR A 56 4.05 -6.94 2.32
CA THR A 56 4.62 -8.29 2.47
C THR A 56 6.06 -8.31 1.97
N TYR A 57 6.87 -9.24 2.48
CA TYR A 57 8.23 -9.44 2.00
C TYR A 57 8.29 -9.64 0.48
N THR A 58 7.35 -10.42 -0.08
CA THR A 58 7.25 -10.65 -1.53
C THR A 58 7.00 -9.35 -2.29
N THR A 59 6.08 -8.52 -1.84
CA THR A 59 5.81 -7.21 -2.48
C THR A 59 7.05 -6.31 -2.49
N ILE A 60 7.83 -6.31 -1.40
CA ILE A 60 9.08 -5.55 -1.32
C ILE A 60 10.13 -6.14 -2.28
N LYS A 61 10.34 -7.46 -2.23
CA LYS A 61 11.34 -8.16 -3.06
C LYS A 61 11.08 -8.01 -4.56
N THR A 62 9.83 -8.00 -4.98
CA THR A 62 9.46 -7.86 -6.40
C THR A 62 9.66 -6.44 -6.95
N GLY A 63 9.88 -5.45 -6.09
CA GLY A 63 10.16 -4.06 -6.51
C GLY A 63 9.02 -3.37 -7.26
N ILE A 64 7.77 -3.87 -7.14
CA ILE A 64 6.63 -3.33 -7.91
C ILE A 64 6.33 -1.86 -7.62
N TYR A 65 6.64 -1.38 -6.42
CA TYR A 65 6.55 0.03 -6.06
C TYR A 65 7.81 0.80 -6.49
N ASN A 66 9.00 0.21 -6.37
CA ASN A 66 10.26 0.81 -6.78
C ASN A 66 10.23 1.25 -8.22
N TYR A 67 9.70 0.43 -9.12
CA TYR A 67 9.57 0.73 -10.54
C TYR A 67 8.93 2.11 -10.83
N TYR A 68 7.96 2.54 -10.00
CA TYR A 68 7.30 3.83 -10.17
C TYR A 68 7.92 4.95 -9.33
N PHE A 69 8.41 4.64 -8.12
CA PHE A 69 8.78 5.63 -7.11
C PHE A 69 10.24 6.07 -7.19
N ASP A 70 11.19 5.20 -7.52
CA ASP A 70 12.63 5.46 -7.35
C ASP A 70 13.17 6.66 -8.14
N LYS A 71 12.49 7.07 -9.21
CA LYS A 71 12.89 8.26 -9.98
C LYS A 71 12.55 9.60 -9.29
N ASN A 72 11.59 9.61 -8.38
CA ASN A 72 11.03 10.85 -7.82
C ASN A 72 10.96 10.84 -6.29
N TYR A 73 11.12 9.69 -5.65
CA TYR A 73 10.97 9.51 -4.22
C TYR A 73 11.97 8.49 -3.70
N GLN A 74 12.36 8.64 -2.44
CA GLN A 74 13.12 7.62 -1.72
C GLN A 74 12.15 6.69 -1.00
N LEU A 75 11.98 5.46 -1.49
CA LEU A 75 11.22 4.44 -0.75
C LEU A 75 12.03 3.94 0.43
N VAL A 76 11.41 3.95 1.62
CA VAL A 76 12.00 3.46 2.86
C VAL A 76 11.19 2.29 3.37
N THR A 77 11.84 1.16 3.61
CA THR A 77 11.24 -0.05 4.20
C THR A 77 11.88 -0.35 5.55
N PRO A 78 11.17 -1.02 6.47
CA PRO A 78 11.81 -1.59 7.65
C PRO A 78 12.93 -2.57 7.26
N ASP A 79 13.96 -2.68 8.10
CA ASP A 79 14.97 -3.72 7.96
C ASP A 79 14.34 -5.13 8.09
N ARG A 80 15.12 -6.16 7.75
CA ARG A 80 14.63 -7.55 7.76
C ARG A 80 14.09 -7.97 9.13
N LYS A 81 14.75 -7.57 10.22
CA LYS A 81 14.36 -7.94 11.59
C LYS A 81 13.03 -7.29 11.97
N LEU A 82 12.89 -6.00 11.70
CA LEU A 82 11.67 -5.25 11.96
C LEU A 82 10.52 -5.66 11.02
N GLN A 83 10.82 -5.97 9.76
CA GLN A 83 9.86 -6.52 8.80
C GLN A 83 9.22 -7.81 9.34
N ILE A 84 10.01 -8.76 9.84
CA ILE A 84 9.51 -10.03 10.36
C ILE A 84 8.73 -9.83 11.66
N ARG A 85 9.31 -9.12 12.63
CA ARG A 85 8.75 -8.98 13.98
C ARG A 85 7.54 -8.06 14.06
N SER A 86 7.41 -7.12 13.14
CA SER A 86 6.36 -6.11 13.16
C SER A 86 5.40 -6.28 11.99
N VAL A 87 5.84 -6.11 10.75
CA VAL A 87 4.96 -6.06 9.58
C VAL A 87 4.35 -7.44 9.29
N ASN A 88 5.18 -8.47 9.11
CA ASN A 88 4.69 -9.82 8.82
C ASN A 88 3.83 -10.38 9.96
N LYS A 89 4.24 -10.12 11.22
CA LYS A 89 3.47 -10.51 12.40
C LYS A 89 2.10 -9.85 12.40
N SER A 90 2.02 -8.54 12.12
CA SER A 90 0.75 -7.80 12.07
C SER A 90 -0.18 -8.35 10.98
N ILE A 91 0.33 -8.57 9.76
CA ILE A 91 -0.44 -9.15 8.66
C ILE A 91 -1.02 -10.51 9.06
N ARG A 92 -0.19 -11.39 9.65
CA ARG A 92 -0.65 -12.71 10.12
C ARG A 92 -1.73 -12.59 11.20
N LEU A 93 -1.58 -11.69 12.16
CA LEU A 93 -2.54 -11.49 13.22
C LEU A 93 -3.89 -10.99 12.69
N VAL A 94 -3.91 -10.10 11.69
CA VAL A 94 -5.16 -9.70 11.02
C VAL A 94 -5.86 -10.90 10.37
N LYS A 95 -5.11 -11.74 9.65
CA LYS A 95 -5.66 -12.97 9.05
C LYS A 95 -6.25 -13.96 10.07
N MET A 96 -5.74 -13.93 11.30
CA MET A 96 -6.27 -14.71 12.43
C MET A 96 -7.42 -14.03 13.17
N GLY A 97 -7.92 -12.87 12.71
CA GLY A 97 -8.94 -12.07 13.40
C GLY A 97 -8.44 -11.31 14.64
N LYS A 98 -7.14 -11.38 14.96
CA LYS A 98 -6.53 -10.76 16.15
C LYS A 98 -6.13 -9.31 15.87
N THR A 99 -7.10 -8.48 15.53
CA THR A 99 -6.86 -7.10 15.03
C THR A 99 -6.23 -6.19 16.08
N LYS A 100 -6.58 -6.33 17.36
CA LYS A 100 -6.01 -5.56 18.47
C LYS A 100 -4.51 -5.86 18.68
N GLU A 101 -4.15 -7.13 18.55
CA GLU A 101 -2.76 -7.56 18.64
C GLU A 101 -1.98 -7.12 17.38
N ALA A 102 -2.63 -7.17 16.21
CA ALA A 102 -2.05 -6.70 14.96
C ALA A 102 -1.67 -5.21 15.00
N GLU A 103 -2.54 -4.35 15.57
CA GLU A 103 -2.23 -2.95 15.82
C GLU A 103 -0.98 -2.77 16.68
N ARG A 104 -0.88 -3.51 17.79
CA ARG A 104 0.31 -3.47 18.66
C ARG A 104 1.57 -3.90 17.91
N ALA A 105 1.46 -4.95 17.09
CA ALA A 105 2.57 -5.49 16.33
C ALA A 105 3.09 -4.53 15.25
N ILE A 106 2.22 -3.72 14.62
CA ILE A 106 2.64 -2.80 13.54
C ILE A 106 3.28 -1.51 14.05
N LYS A 107 3.00 -1.09 15.29
CA LYS A 107 3.49 0.18 15.86
C LYS A 107 4.99 0.40 15.72
N PRO A 108 5.88 -0.57 16.00
CA PRO A 108 7.32 -0.36 15.86
C PRO A 108 7.74 0.00 14.43
N ALA A 109 7.14 -0.65 13.42
CA ALA A 109 7.47 -0.37 12.02
C ALA A 109 6.95 1.00 11.57
N VAL A 110 5.75 1.40 12.00
CA VAL A 110 5.22 2.75 11.75
C VAL A 110 6.09 3.81 12.40
N ASN A 111 6.45 3.64 13.67
CA ASN A 111 7.31 4.57 14.40
C ASN A 111 8.70 4.70 13.76
N TYR A 112 9.28 3.59 13.27
CA TYR A 112 10.53 3.60 12.51
C TYR A 112 10.41 4.51 11.27
N LEU A 113 9.38 4.34 10.45
CA LEU A 113 9.19 5.15 9.25
C LEU A 113 8.95 6.64 9.56
N ILE A 114 8.25 6.93 10.66
CA ILE A 114 8.06 8.31 11.13
C ILE A 114 9.41 8.93 11.54
N LYS A 115 10.24 8.18 12.30
CA LYS A 115 11.59 8.61 12.69
C LYS A 115 12.50 8.83 11.48
N MET A 116 12.35 8.03 10.42
CA MET A 116 13.03 8.20 9.14
C MET A 116 12.54 9.40 8.32
N ASN A 117 11.61 10.20 8.88
CA ASN A 117 11.01 11.39 8.27
C ASN A 117 10.24 11.09 6.98
N CYS A 118 9.61 9.91 6.90
CA CYS A 118 8.73 9.59 5.79
C CYS A 118 7.49 10.50 5.82
N LYS A 119 7.22 11.19 4.72
CA LYS A 119 6.07 12.13 4.60
C LYS A 119 4.76 11.40 4.43
N LYS A 120 4.79 10.24 3.80
CA LYS A 120 3.67 9.31 3.63
C LYS A 120 4.16 7.88 3.87
N ILE A 121 3.21 6.99 4.21
CA ILE A 121 3.46 5.56 4.43
C ILE A 121 2.43 4.77 3.62
N ILE A 122 2.88 4.01 2.63
CA ILE A 122 2.06 3.14 1.81
C ILE A 122 1.75 1.86 2.59
N LEU A 123 0.46 1.52 2.68
CA LEU A 123 -0.02 0.29 3.31
C LEU A 123 -0.14 -0.82 2.23
N GLY A 124 0.99 -1.30 1.73
CA GLY A 124 1.11 -2.19 0.58
C GLY A 124 0.68 -3.65 0.82
N CYS A 125 -0.25 -3.87 1.74
CA CYS A 125 -0.94 -5.13 1.98
C CYS A 125 -2.36 -4.86 2.49
N THR A 126 -3.35 -5.62 2.04
CA THR A 126 -4.78 -5.41 2.34
C THR A 126 -5.12 -5.49 3.83
N GLU A 127 -4.34 -6.22 4.59
CA GLU A 127 -4.50 -6.38 6.04
C GLU A 127 -4.01 -5.16 6.84
N LEU A 128 -3.06 -4.39 6.32
CA LEU A 128 -2.45 -3.29 7.06
C LEU A 128 -3.42 -2.14 7.37
N PRO A 129 -4.33 -1.72 6.46
CA PRO A 129 -5.37 -0.76 6.81
C PRO A 129 -6.24 -1.24 7.98
N ILE A 130 -6.57 -2.54 8.05
CA ILE A 130 -7.33 -3.12 9.15
C ILE A 130 -6.57 -2.97 10.46
N ALA A 131 -5.27 -3.32 10.49
CA ALA A 131 -4.44 -3.17 11.67
C ALA A 131 -4.30 -1.71 12.14
N ILE A 132 -4.27 -0.75 11.21
CA ILE A 132 -4.00 0.66 11.50
C ILE A 132 -5.28 1.41 11.85
N PHE A 133 -6.38 1.21 11.11
CA PHE A 133 -7.59 2.01 11.25
C PHE A 133 -8.64 1.40 12.19
N ALA A 134 -8.50 0.14 12.61
CA ALA A 134 -9.43 -0.51 13.55
C ALA A 134 -9.47 0.18 14.91
N TYR A 135 -8.39 0.79 15.36
CA TYR A 135 -8.23 1.34 16.71
C TYR A 135 -7.82 2.81 16.73
N LYS A 136 -8.10 3.45 17.88
CA LYS A 136 -7.90 4.90 18.09
C LYS A 136 -6.44 5.37 18.00
N SER A 137 -5.45 4.48 18.19
CA SER A 137 -4.03 4.86 18.27
C SER A 137 -3.50 5.61 17.03
N PHE A 138 -4.01 5.28 15.85
CA PHE A 138 -3.59 5.89 14.59
C PHE A 138 -4.64 6.86 14.00
N LYS A 139 -5.79 7.02 14.68
CA LYS A 139 -6.89 7.88 14.21
C LYS A 139 -6.68 9.38 14.45
N LYS A 140 -5.59 9.80 15.15
CA LYS A 140 -5.28 11.22 15.29
C LYS A 140 -5.18 11.85 13.90
N ALA A 141 -5.91 12.94 13.65
CA ALA A 141 -6.11 13.54 12.33
C ALA A 141 -4.79 13.80 11.54
N LYS A 142 -3.71 14.18 12.23
CA LYS A 142 -2.40 14.39 11.62
C LYS A 142 -1.76 13.08 11.17
N LEU A 143 -1.91 12.00 11.94
CA LEU A 143 -1.29 10.71 11.65
C LEU A 143 -2.07 9.93 10.59
N SER A 144 -3.41 10.02 10.61
CA SER A 144 -4.24 9.37 9.58
C SER A 144 -3.93 9.88 8.17
N LYS A 145 -3.64 11.17 8.02
CA LYS A 145 -3.23 11.79 6.74
C LYS A 145 -1.85 11.31 6.26
N THR A 146 -1.06 10.65 7.09
CA THR A 146 0.25 10.10 6.72
C THR A 146 0.12 8.79 5.95
N PHE A 147 -0.95 8.03 6.18
CA PHE A 147 -1.13 6.74 5.51
C PHE A 147 -1.74 6.87 4.12
N MET A 148 -1.24 6.06 3.20
CA MET A 148 -1.78 5.86 1.86
C MET A 148 -2.29 4.41 1.79
N ASP A 149 -3.61 4.25 1.71
CA ASP A 149 -4.24 2.94 1.51
C ASP A 149 -4.43 2.68 0.01
N PRO A 150 -3.67 1.74 -0.59
CA PRO A 150 -3.79 1.41 -2.00
C PRO A 150 -5.19 0.96 -2.42
N ASN A 151 -5.93 0.27 -1.55
CA ASN A 151 -7.28 -0.20 -1.86
C ASN A 151 -8.26 0.98 -1.98
N LEU A 152 -8.20 1.91 -1.04
CA LEU A 152 -9.02 3.13 -1.09
C LEU A 152 -8.68 3.98 -2.31
N ILE A 153 -7.39 4.19 -2.58
CA ILE A 153 -6.91 4.96 -3.74
C ILE A 153 -7.36 4.29 -5.06
N LEU A 154 -7.30 2.95 -5.15
CA LEU A 154 -7.78 2.21 -6.30
C LEU A 154 -9.29 2.34 -6.46
N ALA A 155 -10.06 2.26 -5.38
CA ALA A 155 -11.51 2.44 -5.40
C ALA A 155 -11.90 3.84 -5.90
N GLU A 156 -11.27 4.89 -5.37
CA GLU A 156 -11.49 6.28 -5.81
C GLU A 156 -11.14 6.48 -7.29
N ALA A 157 -10.01 5.92 -7.75
CA ALA A 157 -9.61 5.99 -9.16
C ALA A 157 -10.60 5.27 -10.06
N SER A 158 -11.17 4.17 -9.59
CA SER A 158 -12.21 3.42 -10.28
C SER A 158 -13.48 4.24 -10.48
N MET A 159 -13.93 4.93 -9.45
CA MET A 159 -15.13 5.76 -9.52
C MET A 159 -14.96 6.96 -10.46
N ARG A 160 -13.76 7.55 -10.53
CA ARG A 160 -13.51 8.70 -11.44
C ARG A 160 -13.55 8.33 -12.92
N LYS A 161 -13.31 7.06 -13.27
CA LYS A 161 -13.42 6.58 -14.66
C LYS A 161 -14.86 6.27 -15.10
N TYR A 162 -15.81 6.26 -14.15
CA TYR A 162 -17.25 6.07 -14.43
C TYR A 162 -18.00 7.40 -14.61
N ARG A 163 -17.37 8.52 -14.34
CA ARG A 163 -17.89 9.86 -14.62
C ARG A 163 -17.28 10.39 -15.91
#